data_aee9f4a254bca88c92326f3517c6378d
#
_entry.id   aee9f4a254bca88c92326f3517c6378d
#
_cell.length_a   1.000
_cell.length_b   1.000
_cell.length_c   1.000
_cell.angle_alpha   90.00
_cell.angle_beta   90.00
_cell.angle_gamma   90.00
#
_symmetry.space_group_name_H-M   'P 1'
#
loop_
_entity.id
_entity.type
_entity.pdbx_description
1 polymer ?
#
loop_
_entity_poly.entity_id
_entity_poly.type
_entity_poly.pdbx_seq_one_letter_code
_entity_poly.pdbx_strand_id
1 'polypeptide(L)'
;MQKMEKLTTNQSILQDEKMRHELALLEAALYVAGRPLTLKELGSILKTRSKKKVKNLAKILMEEYAKRKSALEILELKDERYVLQLKADYTPRVRRLVNRPLLSSGPLKTLSYIAYRQPVSQKKVVEVRGHHAYGHIKLLKEMGLVAGERKDAQQF
;
A
#
# COMPACT_ATOMS: atom_id res chain seq x y z
N MET A 1 26.21 32.77 32.16
CA MET A 1 24.98 32.84 31.35
C MET A 1 25.19 32.42 29.87
N GLN A 2 26.13 32.96 29.14
CA GLN A 2 26.38 32.65 27.74
C GLN A 2 26.68 31.17 27.41
N LYS A 3 27.25 30.37 28.30
CA LYS A 3 27.60 28.96 28.06
C LYS A 3 26.36 28.04 28.14
N MET A 4 25.35 28.39 28.93
CA MET A 4 24.08 27.63 29.01
C MET A 4 23.18 27.89 27.81
N GLU A 5 23.13 29.13 27.30
CA GLU A 5 22.36 29.46 26.10
C GLU A 5 22.88 28.74 24.84
N LYS A 6 24.21 28.66 24.68
CA LYS A 6 24.84 27.91 23.55
C LYS A 6 24.58 26.41 23.63
N LEU A 7 24.51 25.81 24.81
CA LEU A 7 24.19 24.40 25.01
C LEU A 7 22.74 24.09 24.65
N THR A 8 21.82 24.97 25.05
CA THR A 8 20.39 24.82 24.74
C THR A 8 20.12 24.99 23.25
N THR A 9 20.79 25.93 22.59
CA THR A 9 20.69 26.16 21.16
C THR A 9 21.24 24.98 20.36
N ASN A 10 22.37 24.39 20.73
CA ASN A 10 22.93 23.22 20.06
C ASN A 10 22.04 21.98 20.24
N GLN A 11 21.42 21.80 21.40
CA GLN A 11 20.50 20.68 21.61
C GLN A 11 19.22 20.80 20.76
N SER A 12 18.68 22.01 20.61
CA SER A 12 17.50 22.23 19.76
C SER A 12 17.81 21.98 18.28
N ILE A 13 18.98 22.43 17.80
CA ILE A 13 19.42 22.20 16.41
C ILE A 13 19.56 20.70 16.13
N LEU A 14 20.20 19.95 17.02
CA LEU A 14 20.36 18.50 16.89
C LEU A 14 19.03 17.74 16.91
N GLN A 15 18.06 18.21 17.70
CA GLN A 15 16.71 17.63 17.72
C GLN A 15 15.94 17.89 16.42
N ASP A 16 16.07 19.09 15.87
CA ASP A 16 15.44 19.45 14.59
C ASP A 16 16.05 18.67 13.41
N GLU A 17 17.37 18.51 13.38
CA GLU A 17 18.04 17.69 12.38
C GLU A 17 17.63 16.23 12.46
N LYS A 18 17.53 15.67 13.67
CA LYS A 18 17.07 14.30 13.88
C LYS A 18 15.63 14.12 13.42
N MET A 19 14.74 15.06 13.73
CA MET A 19 13.35 15.01 13.30
C MET A 19 13.21 15.07 11.77
N ARG A 20 13.98 15.95 11.13
CA ARG A 20 14.02 16.03 9.65
C ARG A 20 14.49 14.72 9.01
N HIS A 21 15.50 14.09 9.58
CA HIS A 21 15.99 12.81 9.12
C HIS A 21 14.93 11.69 9.29
N GLU A 22 14.23 11.67 10.42
CA GLU A 22 13.14 10.72 10.67
C GLU A 22 11.95 10.91 9.71
N LEU A 23 11.60 12.16 9.39
CA LEU A 23 10.58 12.48 8.39
C LEU A 23 11.00 12.02 6.99
N ALA A 24 12.24 12.28 6.60
CA ALA A 24 12.78 11.82 5.30
C ALA A 24 12.81 10.29 5.18
N LEU A 25 13.15 9.56 6.27
CA LEU A 25 13.08 8.10 6.30
C LEU A 25 11.63 7.59 6.15
N LEU A 26 10.68 8.26 6.80
CA LEU A 26 9.27 7.91 6.68
C LEU A 26 8.75 8.11 5.26
N GLU A 27 9.09 9.24 4.65
CA GLU A 27 8.76 9.55 3.26
C GLU A 27 9.34 8.50 2.30
N ALA A 28 10.63 8.18 2.45
CA ALA A 28 11.31 7.17 1.65
C ALA A 28 10.65 5.79 1.79
N ALA A 29 10.29 5.40 3.01
CA ALA A 29 9.62 4.13 3.27
C ALA A 29 8.27 4.03 2.57
N LEU A 30 7.44 5.06 2.66
CA LEU A 30 6.13 5.13 2.01
C LEU A 30 6.26 5.13 0.48
N TYR A 31 7.27 5.84 -0.04
CA TYR A 31 7.55 5.90 -1.48
C TYR A 31 7.96 4.54 -2.04
N VAL A 32 8.95 3.89 -1.42
CA VAL A 32 9.48 2.60 -1.89
C VAL A 32 8.48 1.47 -1.73
N ALA A 33 7.68 1.49 -0.65
CA ALA A 33 6.70 0.46 -0.40
C ALA A 33 5.60 0.40 -1.48
N GLY A 34 5.15 1.54 -2.01
CA GLY A 34 4.08 1.62 -3.00
C GLY A 34 2.75 1.01 -2.53
N ARG A 35 2.60 0.78 -1.22
CA ARG A 35 1.43 0.19 -0.56
C ARG A 35 1.24 0.79 0.83
N PRO A 36 0.05 0.65 1.44
CA PRO A 36 -0.15 1.06 2.82
C PRO A 36 0.78 0.31 3.79
N LEU A 37 1.43 1.06 4.68
CA LEU A 37 2.30 0.55 5.74
C LEU A 37 1.65 0.74 7.11
N THR A 38 1.80 -0.26 7.98
CA THR A 38 1.35 -0.24 9.37
C THR A 38 2.29 0.59 10.26
N LEU A 39 1.81 1.06 11.41
CA LEU A 39 2.64 1.72 12.42
C LEU A 39 3.81 0.85 12.89
N LYS A 40 3.65 -0.48 12.88
CA LYS A 40 4.71 -1.43 13.26
C LYS A 40 5.83 -1.46 12.21
N GLU A 41 5.49 -1.51 10.93
CA GLU A 41 6.46 -1.48 9.83
C GLU A 41 7.23 -0.16 9.82
N LEU A 42 6.52 0.97 9.92
CA LEU A 42 7.13 2.29 10.00
C LEU A 42 8.02 2.44 11.24
N GLY A 43 7.58 1.93 12.39
CA GLY A 43 8.37 1.92 13.62
C GLY A 43 9.65 1.11 13.51
N SER A 44 9.64 0.00 12.78
CA SER A 44 10.82 -0.81 12.50
C SER A 44 11.87 -0.02 11.70
N ILE A 45 11.44 0.72 10.69
CA ILE A 45 12.32 1.57 9.84
C ILE A 45 12.91 2.72 10.67
N LEU A 46 12.09 3.36 11.50
CA LEU A 46 12.51 4.46 12.40
C LEU A 46 13.27 3.96 13.64
N LYS A 47 13.47 2.64 13.76
CA LYS A 47 14.09 2.00 14.95
C LYS A 47 13.44 2.43 16.27
N THR A 48 12.11 2.56 16.29
CA THR A 48 11.34 2.94 17.47
C THR A 48 10.16 1.98 17.73
N ARG A 49 9.91 1.70 19.01
CA ARG A 49 8.72 0.93 19.44
C ARG A 49 7.53 1.82 19.80
N SER A 50 7.74 3.15 19.84
CA SER A 50 6.70 4.10 20.22
C SER A 50 5.75 4.38 19.07
N LYS A 51 4.58 3.74 19.09
CA LYS A 51 3.49 4.00 18.12
C LYS A 51 3.09 5.49 18.12
N LYS A 52 3.06 6.13 19.29
CA LYS A 52 2.73 7.56 19.43
C LYS A 52 3.72 8.43 18.65
N LYS A 53 5.02 8.13 18.74
CA LYS A 53 6.05 8.86 17.99
C LYS A 53 5.87 8.70 16.50
N VAL A 54 5.67 7.46 16.01
CA VAL A 54 5.45 7.17 14.58
C VAL A 54 4.21 7.92 14.06
N LYS A 55 3.11 7.88 14.82
CA LYS A 55 1.88 8.56 14.46
C LYS A 55 2.04 10.08 14.37
N ASN A 56 2.79 10.67 15.30
CA ASN A 56 3.08 12.12 15.28
C ASN A 56 3.92 12.51 14.05
N LEU A 57 5.00 11.76 13.75
CA LEU A 57 5.82 12.00 12.55
C LEU A 57 5.01 11.85 11.26
N ALA A 58 4.15 10.83 11.18
CA ALA A 58 3.27 10.65 10.03
C ALA A 58 2.30 11.83 9.85
N LYS A 59 1.73 12.36 10.93
CA LYS A 59 0.85 13.54 10.88
C LYS A 59 1.60 14.78 10.41
N ILE A 60 2.80 15.04 10.93
CA ILE A 60 3.63 16.16 10.48
C ILE A 60 3.89 16.06 8.98
N LEU A 61 4.28 14.88 8.50
CA LEU A 61 4.54 14.65 7.09
C LEU A 61 3.26 14.81 6.23
N MET A 62 2.11 14.33 6.72
CA MET A 62 0.82 14.55 6.05
C MET A 62 0.49 16.04 5.91
N GLU A 63 0.71 16.83 6.97
CA GLU A 63 0.48 18.28 6.95
C GLU A 63 1.43 19.00 5.99
N GLU A 64 2.71 18.59 5.92
CA GLU A 64 3.67 19.10 4.94
C GLU A 64 3.20 18.82 3.51
N TYR A 65 2.74 17.59 3.22
CA TYR A 65 2.22 17.23 1.90
C TYR A 65 0.92 17.96 1.56
N ALA A 66 0.07 18.21 2.56
CA ALA A 66 -1.16 19.00 2.36
C ALA A 66 -0.86 20.46 1.97
N LYS A 67 0.20 21.06 2.53
CA LYS A 67 0.64 22.41 2.21
C LYS A 67 1.35 22.50 0.85
N ARG A 68 1.96 21.42 0.39
CA ARG A 68 2.66 21.38 -0.91
C ARG A 68 1.63 21.40 -2.05
N LYS A 69 1.82 22.26 -3.05
CA LYS A 69 1.09 22.23 -4.32
C LYS A 69 1.63 21.10 -5.22
N SER A 70 1.63 19.88 -4.72
CA SER A 70 2.16 18.71 -5.43
C SER A 70 1.04 17.73 -5.80
N ALA A 71 1.34 16.82 -6.71
CA ALA A 71 0.42 15.77 -7.14
C ALA A 71 0.28 14.62 -6.13
N LEU A 72 1.18 14.53 -5.13
CA LEU A 72 1.21 13.47 -4.14
C LEU A 72 0.54 13.89 -2.84
N GLU A 73 -0.01 12.93 -2.13
CA GLU A 73 -0.59 13.06 -0.80
C GLU A 73 -0.26 11.85 0.07
N ILE A 74 -0.27 12.04 1.38
CA ILE A 74 -0.19 10.94 2.34
C ILE A 74 -1.52 10.82 3.05
N LEU A 75 -2.09 9.62 3.05
CA LEU A 75 -3.36 9.31 3.70
C LEU A 75 -3.18 8.36 4.88
N GLU A 76 -3.92 8.62 5.94
CA GLU A 76 -4.17 7.66 7.02
C GLU A 76 -5.44 6.86 6.69
N LEU A 77 -5.35 5.54 6.61
CA LEU A 77 -6.48 4.66 6.38
C LEU A 77 -7.19 4.33 7.69
N LYS A 78 -8.43 3.82 7.62
CA LYS A 78 -9.27 3.49 8.79
C LYS A 78 -8.62 2.51 9.78
N ASP A 79 -7.68 1.69 9.31
CA ASP A 79 -6.94 0.69 10.09
C ASP A 79 -5.55 1.18 10.55
N GLU A 80 -5.35 2.48 10.67
CA GLU A 80 -4.10 3.13 11.10
C GLU A 80 -2.89 2.80 10.21
N ARG A 81 -3.12 2.47 8.93
CA ARG A 81 -2.05 2.37 7.93
C ARG A 81 -1.90 3.69 7.19
N TYR A 82 -0.68 3.96 6.76
CA TYR A 82 -0.32 5.17 6.00
C TYR A 82 0.11 4.80 4.60
N VAL A 83 -0.27 5.60 3.63
CA VAL A 83 0.10 5.41 2.21
C VAL A 83 0.43 6.73 1.56
N LEU A 84 1.52 6.75 0.78
CA LEU A 84 1.84 7.83 -0.15
C LEU A 84 1.23 7.47 -1.49
N GLN A 85 0.39 8.33 -2.01
CA GLN A 85 -0.31 8.10 -3.27
C GLN A 85 -0.47 9.39 -4.08
N LEU A 86 -0.93 9.21 -5.32
CA LEU A 86 -1.31 10.31 -6.19
C LEU A 86 -2.69 10.84 -5.78
N LYS A 87 -2.84 12.17 -5.74
CA LYS A 87 -4.15 12.80 -5.55
C LYS A 87 -5.11 12.39 -6.65
N ALA A 88 -6.38 12.24 -6.31
CA ALA A 88 -7.44 11.76 -7.21
C ALA A 88 -7.53 12.55 -8.53
N ASP A 89 -7.32 13.86 -8.48
CA ASP A 89 -7.41 14.76 -9.65
C ASP A 89 -6.38 14.45 -10.73
N TYR A 90 -5.23 13.90 -10.38
CA TYR A 90 -4.15 13.54 -11.32
C TYR A 90 -4.27 12.12 -11.88
N THR A 91 -4.93 11.23 -11.15
CA THR A 91 -5.04 9.79 -11.49
C THR A 91 -5.55 9.53 -12.91
N PRO A 92 -6.62 10.19 -13.42
CA PRO A 92 -7.12 9.92 -14.77
C PRO A 92 -6.08 10.22 -15.87
N ARG A 93 -5.26 11.27 -15.67
CA ARG A 93 -4.28 11.73 -16.67
C ARG A 93 -3.07 10.81 -16.80
N VAL A 94 -2.65 10.18 -15.69
CA VAL A 94 -1.45 9.33 -15.65
C VAL A 94 -1.76 7.84 -15.68
N ARG A 95 -3.04 7.46 -15.64
CA ARG A 95 -3.49 6.06 -15.60
C ARG A 95 -2.86 5.19 -16.72
N ARG A 96 -2.56 5.77 -17.85
CA ARG A 96 -1.93 5.08 -18.99
C ARG A 96 -0.48 4.69 -18.72
N LEU A 97 0.19 5.35 -17.78
CA LEU A 97 1.58 5.09 -17.38
C LEU A 97 1.69 4.00 -16.32
N VAL A 98 0.57 3.68 -15.64
CA VAL A 98 0.54 2.58 -14.68
C VAL A 98 0.79 1.30 -15.46
N ASN A 99 1.83 0.56 -15.05
CA ASN A 99 2.17 -0.74 -15.60
C ASN A 99 0.91 -1.61 -15.72
N ARG A 100 0.87 -2.44 -16.78
CA ARG A 100 -0.27 -3.30 -17.10
C ARG A 100 -0.79 -3.94 -15.81
N PRO A 101 -2.11 -3.91 -15.56
CA PRO A 101 -2.68 -4.56 -14.40
C PRO A 101 -2.25 -6.04 -14.41
N LEU A 102 -1.95 -6.60 -13.24
CA LEU A 102 -1.56 -8.01 -13.08
C LEU A 102 -2.52 -8.96 -13.80
N LEU A 103 -3.79 -8.57 -13.84
CA LEU A 103 -4.84 -9.29 -14.55
C LEU A 103 -5.56 -8.37 -15.54
N SER A 104 -5.75 -8.81 -16.77
CA SER A 104 -6.68 -8.18 -17.69
C SER A 104 -8.13 -8.38 -17.21
N SER A 105 -9.08 -7.65 -17.78
CA SER A 105 -10.48 -7.65 -17.32
C SER A 105 -11.15 -9.03 -17.35
N GLY A 106 -10.78 -9.91 -18.27
CA GLY A 106 -11.30 -11.27 -18.37
C GLY A 106 -10.96 -12.14 -17.15
N PRO A 107 -9.66 -12.41 -16.89
CA PRO A 107 -9.21 -13.12 -15.70
C PRO A 107 -9.66 -12.46 -14.38
N LEU A 108 -9.67 -11.12 -14.31
CA LEU A 108 -10.13 -10.40 -13.10
C LEU A 108 -11.61 -10.69 -12.79
N LYS A 109 -12.49 -10.62 -13.79
CA LYS A 109 -13.91 -10.97 -13.62
C LYS A 109 -14.10 -12.44 -13.26
N THR A 110 -13.27 -13.34 -13.78
CA THR A 110 -13.31 -14.75 -13.43
C THR A 110 -12.87 -14.97 -11.98
N LEU A 111 -11.80 -14.31 -11.55
CA LEU A 111 -11.35 -14.33 -10.14
C LEU A 111 -12.43 -13.79 -9.20
N SER A 112 -13.06 -12.67 -9.55
CA SER A 112 -14.15 -12.08 -8.75
C SER A 112 -15.34 -13.03 -8.60
N TYR A 113 -15.70 -13.76 -9.66
CA TYR A 113 -16.75 -14.76 -9.61
C TYR A 113 -16.37 -15.94 -8.70
N ILE A 114 -15.14 -16.46 -8.82
CA ILE A 114 -14.65 -17.54 -7.96
C ILE A 114 -14.65 -17.09 -6.50
N ALA A 115 -14.09 -15.91 -6.18
CA ALA A 115 -14.04 -15.38 -4.83
C ALA A 115 -15.42 -15.21 -4.18
N TYR A 116 -16.41 -14.80 -4.96
CA TYR A 116 -17.78 -14.63 -4.50
C TYR A 116 -18.51 -15.97 -4.26
N ARG A 117 -18.22 -16.99 -5.07
CA ARG A 117 -18.96 -18.28 -5.10
C ARG A 117 -18.18 -19.44 -4.48
N GLN A 118 -16.97 -19.22 -3.98
CA GLN A 118 -16.14 -20.30 -3.42
C GLN A 118 -16.82 -21.00 -2.24
N PRO A 119 -16.69 -22.35 -2.16
CA PRO A 119 -16.06 -23.22 -3.13
C PRO A 119 -16.95 -23.44 -4.37
N VAL A 120 -16.33 -23.39 -5.56
CA VAL A 120 -17.06 -23.50 -6.84
C VAL A 120 -16.34 -24.46 -7.79
N SER A 121 -17.09 -25.30 -8.51
CA SER A 121 -16.52 -26.21 -9.51
C SER A 121 -16.05 -25.46 -10.75
N GLN A 122 -14.97 -25.96 -11.38
CA GLN A 122 -14.49 -25.41 -12.66
C GLN A 122 -15.58 -25.41 -13.74
N LYS A 123 -16.37 -26.49 -13.80
CA LYS A 123 -17.50 -26.60 -14.72
C LYS A 123 -18.48 -25.43 -14.57
N LYS A 124 -18.82 -25.09 -13.34
CA LYS A 124 -19.74 -23.97 -13.03
C LYS A 124 -19.15 -22.60 -13.39
N VAL A 125 -17.85 -22.42 -13.18
CA VAL A 125 -17.15 -21.19 -13.59
C VAL A 125 -17.19 -21.05 -15.12
N VAL A 126 -16.92 -22.12 -15.85
CA VAL A 126 -16.95 -22.13 -17.33
C VAL A 126 -18.37 -21.90 -17.86
N GLU A 127 -19.38 -22.51 -17.25
CA GLU A 127 -20.79 -22.31 -17.61
C GLU A 127 -21.20 -20.82 -17.55
N VAL A 128 -20.77 -20.12 -16.51
CA VAL A 128 -21.14 -18.71 -16.28
C VAL A 128 -20.24 -17.73 -17.03
N ARG A 129 -18.95 -18.05 -17.18
CA ARG A 129 -17.95 -17.13 -17.75
C ARG A 129 -17.58 -17.45 -19.21
N GLY A 130 -18.07 -18.57 -19.73
CA GLY A 130 -17.77 -19.05 -21.08
C GLY A 130 -16.44 -19.80 -21.19
N HIS A 131 -16.18 -20.33 -22.38
CA HIS A 131 -15.03 -21.22 -22.67
C HIS A 131 -13.66 -20.59 -22.35
N HIS A 132 -13.53 -19.27 -22.50
CA HIS A 132 -12.32 -18.53 -22.14
C HIS A 132 -11.91 -18.67 -20.65
N ALA A 133 -12.85 -19.05 -19.78
CA ALA A 133 -12.60 -19.25 -18.37
C ALA A 133 -11.57 -20.35 -18.10
N TYR A 134 -11.39 -21.35 -18.96
CA TYR A 134 -10.33 -22.34 -18.80
C TYR A 134 -8.94 -21.70 -18.77
N GLY A 135 -8.66 -20.81 -19.73
CA GLY A 135 -7.39 -20.06 -19.77
C GLY A 135 -7.22 -19.13 -18.57
N HIS A 136 -8.31 -18.47 -18.15
CA HIS A 136 -8.28 -17.60 -16.97
C HIS A 136 -7.98 -18.38 -15.70
N ILE A 137 -8.61 -19.53 -15.48
CA ILE A 137 -8.40 -20.38 -14.31
C ILE A 137 -6.96 -20.91 -14.27
N LYS A 138 -6.43 -21.32 -15.42
CA LYS A 138 -5.04 -21.75 -15.54
C LYS A 138 -4.08 -20.64 -15.12
N LEU A 139 -4.24 -19.44 -15.68
CA LEU A 139 -3.45 -18.26 -15.32
C LEU A 139 -3.55 -17.92 -13.83
N LEU A 140 -4.75 -17.93 -13.27
CA LEU A 140 -5.00 -17.62 -11.87
C LEU A 140 -4.33 -18.64 -10.91
N LYS A 141 -4.30 -19.93 -11.32
CA LYS A 141 -3.57 -20.98 -10.59
C LYS A 141 -2.06 -20.77 -10.65
N GLU A 142 -1.51 -20.49 -11.84
CA GLU A 142 -0.07 -20.21 -12.03
C GLU A 142 0.38 -19.00 -11.22
N MET A 143 -0.49 -17.98 -11.04
CA MET A 143 -0.24 -16.81 -10.20
C MET A 143 -0.48 -17.05 -8.70
N GLY A 144 -0.93 -18.23 -8.29
CA GLY A 144 -1.24 -18.54 -6.89
C GLY A 144 -2.48 -17.84 -6.33
N LEU A 145 -3.32 -17.24 -7.19
CA LEU A 145 -4.53 -16.53 -6.78
C LEU A 145 -5.74 -17.44 -6.57
N VAL A 146 -5.69 -18.65 -7.11
CA VAL A 146 -6.72 -19.68 -6.97
C VAL A 146 -6.04 -21.01 -6.71
N ALA A 147 -6.50 -21.74 -5.68
CA ALA A 147 -6.11 -23.11 -5.38
C ALA A 147 -7.24 -24.06 -5.82
N GLY A 148 -6.88 -25.24 -6.31
CA GLY A 148 -7.84 -26.30 -6.62
C GLY A 148 -7.65 -27.48 -5.67
N GLU A 149 -8.69 -27.87 -4.96
CA GLU A 149 -8.70 -29.13 -4.21
C GLU A 149 -9.19 -30.28 -5.10
N ARG A 150 -8.45 -31.40 -5.11
CA ARG A 150 -8.92 -32.66 -5.70
C ARG A 150 -9.79 -33.38 -4.68
N LYS A 151 -11.06 -33.02 -4.59
CA LYS A 151 -12.09 -33.92 -4.08
C LYS A 151 -13.14 -34.04 -5.16
N ASP A 152 -13.15 -35.18 -5.80
CA ASP A 152 -14.14 -35.64 -6.78
C ASP A 152 -14.78 -34.52 -7.61
N ALA A 153 -14.11 -34.16 -8.73
CA ALA A 153 -14.46 -33.07 -9.64
C ALA A 153 -14.16 -31.64 -9.13
N GLN A 154 -12.86 -31.28 -9.11
CA GLN A 154 -12.36 -29.91 -9.33
C GLN A 154 -13.23 -28.76 -8.77
N GLN A 155 -13.23 -28.58 -7.46
CA GLN A 155 -13.72 -27.39 -6.78
C GLN A 155 -12.56 -26.42 -6.48
N PHE A 156 -12.82 -25.14 -6.50
CA PHE A 156 -11.89 -24.05 -6.19
C PHE A 156 -12.37 -23.25 -5.01
#